data_76ff6aba58ee9232a0518539afbc1bda
#
_entry.id   76ff6aba58ee9232a0518539afbc1bda
#
_cell.length_a   1.000
_cell.length_b   1.000
_cell.length_c   1.000
_cell.angle_alpha   90.00
_cell.angle_beta   90.00
_cell.angle_gamma   90.00
#
_symmetry.space_group_name_H-M   'P 1'
#
loop_
_entity.id
_entity.type
_entity.pdbx_description
1 polymer ?
#
loop_
_entity_poly.entity_id
_entity_poly.type
_entity_poly.pdbx_seq_one_letter_code
_entity_poly.pdbx_strand_id
1 'polypeptide(L)'
;MRAYERLLKYVKVHTTSDPNSGTHPSTLRQFDLAKILVEELKELGLADAHVDEHCYVYATLPATPGHEAAKGLGFIAHMDTSPDAPGENVKPQIHENYDGGDVVLPGTGAVLSTSQFPFLAKLKGQTLITTDGTTLLGADDKAGVAEIMTMLEILQKENRPHGKICVGFTPDEEVGQGADLFDVEHFGAAYAYTVDGLSLIHI
;
A
#
# COMPACT_ATOMS: atom_id res chain seq x y z
N MET A 1 14.99 3.50 -2.42
CA MET A 1 13.90 4.45 -2.78
C MET A 1 13.21 4.85 -1.49
N ARG A 2 12.73 6.10 -1.34
CA ARG A 2 11.93 6.49 -0.14
C ARG A 2 10.48 6.03 -0.30
N ALA A 3 9.76 5.82 0.80
CA ALA A 3 8.39 5.29 0.77
C ALA A 3 7.45 6.13 -0.11
N TYR A 4 7.49 7.45 0.00
CA TYR A 4 6.64 8.30 -0.83
C TYR A 4 6.98 8.25 -2.33
N GLU A 5 8.23 7.99 -2.71
CA GLU A 5 8.61 7.81 -4.12
C GLU A 5 8.01 6.53 -4.70
N ARG A 6 7.93 5.45 -3.88
CA ARG A 6 7.20 4.22 -4.22
C ARG A 6 5.71 4.49 -4.31
N LEU A 7 5.13 5.18 -3.33
CA LEU A 7 3.73 5.57 -3.37
C LEU A 7 3.39 6.28 -4.68
N LEU A 8 4.16 7.31 -5.06
CA LEU A 8 3.97 8.05 -6.32
C LEU A 8 4.07 7.18 -7.59
N LYS A 9 4.76 6.05 -7.52
CA LYS A 9 4.79 5.04 -8.59
C LYS A 9 3.53 4.20 -8.56
N TYR A 10 3.15 3.66 -7.40
CA TYR A 10 2.06 2.71 -7.26
C TYR A 10 0.68 3.32 -7.46
N VAL A 11 0.45 4.56 -7.02
CA VAL A 11 -0.85 5.24 -7.21
C VAL A 11 -1.21 5.46 -8.68
N LYS A 12 -0.24 5.42 -9.59
CA LYS A 12 -0.49 5.52 -11.04
C LYS A 12 -1.04 4.25 -11.67
N VAL A 13 -0.94 3.13 -10.96
CA VAL A 13 -1.49 1.85 -11.42
C VAL A 13 -2.96 1.79 -11.01
N HIS A 14 -3.85 1.59 -11.98
CA HIS A 14 -5.28 1.50 -11.71
C HIS A 14 -5.63 0.15 -11.10
N THR A 15 -6.15 0.14 -9.88
CA THR A 15 -6.46 -1.09 -9.12
C THR A 15 -7.84 -1.07 -8.45
N THR A 16 -8.74 -0.21 -8.88
CA THR A 16 -10.08 -0.09 -8.29
C THR A 16 -10.83 -1.43 -8.34
N SER A 17 -11.30 -1.88 -7.18
CA SER A 17 -12.15 -3.06 -7.01
C SER A 17 -13.59 -2.82 -7.50
N ASP A 18 -14.38 -3.90 -7.64
CA ASP A 18 -15.77 -3.84 -8.09
C ASP A 18 -16.66 -4.75 -7.22
N PRO A 19 -17.53 -4.18 -6.36
CA PRO A 19 -18.39 -4.98 -5.49
C PRO A 19 -19.44 -5.81 -6.24
N ASN A 20 -19.64 -5.55 -7.53
CA ASN A 20 -20.68 -6.20 -8.33
C ASN A 20 -20.13 -7.25 -9.31
N SER A 21 -18.82 -7.48 -9.32
CA SER A 21 -18.21 -8.36 -10.32
C SER A 21 -18.59 -9.83 -10.17
N GLY A 22 -18.81 -10.29 -8.93
CA GLY A 22 -19.04 -11.70 -8.61
C GLY A 22 -17.81 -12.61 -8.85
N THR A 23 -16.63 -12.03 -9.03
CA THR A 23 -15.35 -12.74 -9.20
C THR A 23 -14.35 -12.34 -8.14
N HIS A 24 -13.29 -13.17 -7.97
CA HIS A 24 -12.16 -12.86 -7.11
C HIS A 24 -10.84 -13.14 -7.88
N PRO A 25 -9.94 -12.14 -8.08
CA PRO A 25 -10.17 -10.75 -7.67
C PRO A 25 -11.37 -10.13 -8.40
N SER A 26 -11.98 -9.12 -7.78
CA SER A 26 -13.14 -8.44 -8.33
C SER A 26 -12.82 -7.72 -9.65
N THR A 27 -11.57 -7.34 -9.87
CA THR A 27 -11.10 -6.77 -11.13
C THR A 27 -9.70 -7.30 -11.49
N LEU A 28 -9.51 -7.69 -12.75
CA LEU A 28 -8.23 -8.20 -13.23
C LEU A 28 -7.11 -7.14 -13.26
N ARG A 29 -7.46 -5.86 -13.24
CA ARG A 29 -6.48 -4.75 -13.22
C ARG A 29 -5.61 -4.75 -11.98
N GLN A 30 -6.03 -5.38 -10.89
CA GLN A 30 -5.24 -5.50 -9.67
C GLN A 30 -3.96 -6.32 -9.90
N PHE A 31 -3.97 -7.27 -10.85
CA PHE A 31 -2.77 -7.99 -11.25
C PHE A 31 -1.67 -7.09 -11.84
N ASP A 32 -2.00 -5.90 -12.34
CA ASP A 32 -0.99 -5.01 -12.90
C ASP A 32 -0.06 -4.47 -11.82
N LEU A 33 -0.61 -4.12 -10.64
CA LEU A 33 0.22 -3.75 -9.48
C LEU A 33 0.90 -4.98 -8.88
N ALA A 34 0.18 -6.11 -8.73
CA ALA A 34 0.73 -7.33 -8.19
C ALA A 34 2.00 -7.79 -8.93
N LYS A 35 2.00 -7.75 -10.26
CA LYS A 35 3.17 -8.10 -11.08
C LYS A 35 4.35 -7.17 -10.83
N ILE A 36 4.11 -5.85 -10.74
CA ILE A 36 5.15 -4.87 -10.43
C ILE A 36 5.78 -5.17 -9.07
N LEU A 37 4.95 -5.47 -8.07
CA LEU A 37 5.42 -5.78 -6.72
C LEU A 37 6.23 -7.08 -6.67
N VAL A 38 5.80 -8.11 -7.39
CA VAL A 38 6.56 -9.38 -7.50
C VAL A 38 7.94 -9.14 -8.11
N GLU A 39 8.05 -8.36 -9.18
CA GLU A 39 9.34 -8.05 -9.78
C GLU A 39 10.23 -7.25 -8.81
N GLU A 40 9.70 -6.22 -8.16
CA GLU A 40 10.47 -5.46 -7.17
C GLU A 40 10.90 -6.31 -5.96
N LEU A 41 10.04 -7.22 -5.47
CA LEU A 41 10.38 -8.15 -4.38
C LEU A 41 11.54 -9.06 -4.78
N LYS A 42 11.53 -9.59 -6.02
CA LYS A 42 12.64 -10.39 -6.56
C LYS A 42 13.94 -9.58 -6.68
N GLU A 43 13.85 -8.33 -7.14
CA GLU A 43 14.99 -7.41 -7.18
C GLU A 43 15.57 -7.14 -5.78
N LEU A 44 14.73 -7.14 -4.75
CA LEU A 44 15.12 -7.05 -3.35
C LEU A 44 15.61 -8.39 -2.78
N GLY A 45 15.73 -9.45 -3.58
CA GLY A 45 16.28 -10.74 -3.17
C GLY A 45 15.29 -11.72 -2.55
N LEU A 46 13.98 -11.43 -2.56
CA LEU A 46 12.94 -12.37 -2.15
C LEU A 46 12.60 -13.28 -3.34
N ALA A 47 13.40 -14.31 -3.53
CA ALA A 47 13.36 -15.15 -4.74
C ALA A 47 12.06 -15.96 -4.88
N ASP A 48 11.35 -16.21 -3.80
CA ASP A 48 10.06 -16.91 -3.76
C ASP A 48 8.86 -16.03 -4.10
N ALA A 49 9.08 -14.72 -4.30
CA ALA A 49 8.00 -13.78 -4.59
C ALA A 49 7.18 -14.20 -5.80
N HIS A 50 5.88 -14.31 -5.61
CA HIS A 50 4.93 -14.67 -6.66
C HIS A 50 3.55 -14.06 -6.39
N VAL A 51 2.73 -14.03 -7.42
CA VAL A 51 1.29 -13.75 -7.33
C VAL A 51 0.54 -15.02 -7.67
N ASP A 52 -0.47 -15.36 -6.87
CA ASP A 52 -1.31 -16.53 -7.12
C ASP A 52 -2.45 -16.23 -8.12
N GLU A 53 -3.28 -17.22 -8.39
CA GLU A 53 -4.42 -17.13 -9.31
C GLU A 53 -5.54 -16.20 -8.80
N HIS A 54 -5.55 -15.91 -7.52
CA HIS A 54 -6.51 -15.04 -6.84
C HIS A 54 -5.97 -13.63 -6.59
N CYS A 55 -4.80 -13.30 -7.18
CA CYS A 55 -4.15 -11.99 -7.07
C CYS A 55 -3.53 -11.68 -5.69
N TYR A 56 -3.32 -12.67 -4.83
CA TYR A 56 -2.51 -12.45 -3.63
C TYR A 56 -1.02 -12.53 -3.98
N VAL A 57 -0.26 -11.57 -3.49
CA VAL A 57 1.20 -11.59 -3.60
C VAL A 57 1.78 -12.11 -2.31
N TYR A 58 2.67 -13.11 -2.41
CA TYR A 58 3.40 -13.68 -1.28
C TYR A 58 4.90 -13.58 -1.54
N ALA A 59 5.66 -13.31 -0.47
CA ALA A 59 7.10 -13.36 -0.50
C ALA A 59 7.67 -13.58 0.91
N THR A 60 8.86 -14.15 0.98
CA THR A 60 9.56 -14.37 2.25
C THR A 60 10.97 -13.79 2.19
N LEU A 61 11.30 -12.96 3.18
CA LEU A 61 12.67 -12.60 3.49
C LEU A 61 13.19 -13.56 4.57
N PRO A 62 14.14 -14.46 4.25
CA PRO A 62 14.69 -15.41 5.21
C PRO A 62 15.34 -14.71 6.40
N ALA A 63 15.35 -15.36 7.55
CA ALA A 63 16.05 -14.85 8.72
C ALA A 63 17.55 -14.65 8.45
N THR A 64 18.14 -13.62 9.03
CA THR A 64 19.59 -13.46 9.00
C THR A 64 20.29 -14.52 9.86
N PRO A 65 21.56 -14.88 9.54
CA PRO A 65 22.29 -15.90 10.29
C PRO A 65 22.26 -15.64 11.82
N GLY A 66 21.87 -16.67 12.58
CA GLY A 66 21.73 -16.61 14.04
C GLY A 66 20.35 -16.12 14.52
N HIS A 67 19.41 -15.80 13.63
CA HIS A 67 18.05 -15.37 13.98
C HIS A 67 16.96 -16.32 13.48
N GLU A 68 17.33 -17.53 13.04
CA GLU A 68 16.42 -18.53 12.46
C GLU A 68 15.40 -19.06 13.48
N ALA A 69 15.72 -19.01 14.76
CA ALA A 69 14.82 -19.43 15.85
C ALA A 69 13.74 -18.38 16.18
N ALA A 70 13.85 -17.16 15.64
CA ALA A 70 12.84 -16.13 15.86
C ALA A 70 11.53 -16.51 15.15
N LYS A 71 10.39 -16.20 15.77
CA LYS A 71 9.09 -16.41 15.15
C LYS A 71 8.97 -15.55 13.90
N GLY A 72 8.41 -16.13 12.83
CA GLY A 72 8.13 -15.40 11.60
C GLY A 72 7.13 -14.27 11.83
N LEU A 73 7.46 -13.08 11.33
CA LEU A 73 6.63 -11.88 11.41
C LEU A 73 6.09 -11.56 10.03
N GLY A 74 4.77 -11.37 9.93
CA GLY A 74 4.09 -10.99 8.70
C GLY A 74 3.78 -9.50 8.61
N PHE A 75 3.82 -8.97 7.39
CA PHE A 75 3.31 -7.65 7.05
C PHE A 75 2.37 -7.77 5.86
N ILE A 76 1.20 -7.16 5.98
CA ILE A 76 0.11 -7.25 4.98
C ILE A 76 -0.34 -5.82 4.65
N ALA A 77 -0.64 -5.57 3.38
CA ALA A 77 -1.28 -4.35 2.89
C ALA A 77 -2.14 -4.69 1.67
N HIS A 78 -3.19 -3.89 1.39
CA HIS A 78 -4.01 -4.16 0.22
C HIS A 78 -3.60 -3.32 -1.01
N MET A 79 -3.85 -3.88 -2.19
CA MET A 79 -3.45 -3.30 -3.46
C MET A 79 -4.57 -2.52 -4.15
N ASP A 80 -5.80 -2.90 -3.87
CA ASP A 80 -6.97 -2.27 -4.50
C ASP A 80 -7.26 -0.88 -3.94
N THR A 81 -8.10 -0.17 -4.62
CA THR A 81 -8.62 1.14 -4.20
C THR A 81 -10.13 1.13 -4.24
N SER A 82 -10.75 1.94 -3.39
CA SER A 82 -12.19 2.05 -3.26
C SER A 82 -12.89 2.35 -4.59
N PRO A 83 -14.05 1.73 -4.87
CA PRO A 83 -14.89 2.05 -6.01
C PRO A 83 -15.71 3.34 -5.82
N ASP A 84 -15.67 3.97 -4.65
CA ASP A 84 -16.50 5.14 -4.33
C ASP A 84 -16.15 6.39 -5.14
N ALA A 85 -14.95 6.46 -5.68
CA ALA A 85 -14.50 7.53 -6.55
C ALA A 85 -13.53 7.00 -7.63
N PRO A 86 -13.34 7.73 -8.77
CA PRO A 86 -12.44 7.30 -9.83
C PRO A 86 -11.01 7.04 -9.32
N GLY A 87 -10.42 5.90 -9.74
CA GLY A 87 -9.05 5.50 -9.40
C GLY A 87 -8.12 5.38 -10.61
N GLU A 88 -8.54 5.85 -11.78
CA GLU A 88 -7.75 5.80 -13.01
C GLU A 88 -7.13 7.16 -13.35
N ASN A 89 -5.92 7.16 -13.92
CA ASN A 89 -5.20 8.38 -14.30
C ASN A 89 -4.91 9.33 -13.12
N VAL A 90 -4.56 8.78 -11.99
CA VAL A 90 -4.22 9.54 -10.77
C VAL A 90 -3.09 10.53 -11.03
N LYS A 91 -3.29 11.79 -10.64
CA LYS A 91 -2.34 12.89 -10.79
C LYS A 91 -1.92 13.43 -9.42
N PRO A 92 -0.90 12.86 -8.78
CA PRO A 92 -0.44 13.31 -7.50
C PRO A 92 0.06 14.75 -7.53
N GLN A 93 -0.27 15.52 -6.48
CA GLN A 93 0.21 16.88 -6.25
C GLN A 93 1.09 16.87 -5.01
N ILE A 94 2.29 17.43 -5.09
CA ILE A 94 3.23 17.47 -3.98
C ILE A 94 3.31 18.90 -3.46
N HIS A 95 2.98 19.08 -2.19
CA HIS A 95 3.03 20.36 -1.50
C HIS A 95 4.21 20.33 -0.51
N GLU A 96 5.39 20.71 -0.99
CA GLU A 96 6.58 20.77 -0.14
C GLU A 96 6.46 21.91 0.87
N ASN A 97 6.95 21.65 2.10
CA ASN A 97 6.93 22.62 3.18
C ASN A 97 5.53 23.25 3.37
N TYR A 98 4.51 22.38 3.41
CA TYR A 98 3.10 22.78 3.50
C TYR A 98 2.86 23.81 4.59
N ASP A 99 2.13 24.89 4.30
CA ASP A 99 1.93 26.01 5.19
C ASP A 99 0.90 25.78 6.31
N GLY A 100 0.13 24.69 6.23
CA GLY A 100 -0.93 24.34 7.17
C GLY A 100 -2.28 25.01 6.87
N GLY A 101 -2.43 25.64 5.71
CA GLY A 101 -3.66 26.29 5.26
C GLY A 101 -4.57 25.39 4.40
N ASP A 102 -5.55 25.99 3.75
CA ASP A 102 -6.45 25.29 2.83
C ASP A 102 -5.72 24.90 1.55
N VAL A 103 -6.04 23.72 0.96
CA VAL A 103 -5.45 23.23 -0.27
C VAL A 103 -6.50 23.20 -1.37
N VAL A 104 -6.26 23.92 -2.46
CA VAL A 104 -7.11 23.87 -3.66
C VAL A 104 -6.65 22.75 -4.56
N LEU A 105 -7.54 21.85 -4.92
CA LEU A 105 -7.27 20.74 -5.85
C LEU A 105 -7.46 21.23 -7.29
N PRO A 106 -6.38 21.27 -8.11
CA PRO A 106 -6.41 22.04 -9.37
C PRO A 106 -7.30 21.46 -10.45
N GLY A 107 -7.61 20.18 -10.41
CA GLY A 107 -8.45 19.51 -11.43
C GLY A 107 -9.94 19.81 -11.30
N THR A 108 -10.41 20.09 -10.09
CA THR A 108 -11.83 20.33 -9.81
C THR A 108 -12.12 21.69 -9.17
N GLY A 109 -11.11 22.35 -8.62
CA GLY A 109 -11.29 23.55 -7.79
C GLY A 109 -11.84 23.25 -6.39
N ALA A 110 -11.99 21.96 -6.02
CA ALA A 110 -12.39 21.59 -4.66
C ALA A 110 -11.33 22.03 -3.66
N VAL A 111 -11.76 22.34 -2.44
CA VAL A 111 -10.89 22.85 -1.38
C VAL A 111 -10.87 21.86 -0.22
N LEU A 112 -9.68 21.36 0.12
CA LEU A 112 -9.46 20.69 1.39
C LEU A 112 -9.28 21.76 2.46
N SER A 113 -10.38 22.10 3.13
CA SER A 113 -10.39 23.21 4.10
C SER A 113 -9.97 22.74 5.48
N THR A 114 -9.14 23.53 6.14
CA THR A 114 -8.74 23.32 7.53
C THR A 114 -9.91 23.42 8.51
N SER A 115 -11.01 24.06 8.11
CA SER A 115 -12.24 24.07 8.90
C SER A 115 -12.99 22.73 8.89
N GLN A 116 -12.91 21.99 7.77
CA GLN A 116 -13.48 20.63 7.63
C GLN A 116 -12.50 19.57 8.11
N PHE A 117 -11.21 19.77 7.85
CA PHE A 117 -10.12 18.86 8.17
C PHE A 117 -9.08 19.53 9.08
N PRO A 118 -9.38 19.71 10.36
CA PRO A 118 -8.50 20.48 11.28
C PRO A 118 -7.10 19.86 11.45
N PHE A 119 -6.93 18.57 11.15
CA PHE A 119 -5.63 17.92 11.22
C PHE A 119 -4.63 18.49 10.20
N LEU A 120 -5.09 19.07 9.08
CA LEU A 120 -4.22 19.67 8.08
C LEU A 120 -3.31 20.75 8.68
N ALA A 121 -3.82 21.55 9.60
CA ALA A 121 -3.03 22.58 10.28
C ALA A 121 -1.84 22.00 11.06
N LYS A 122 -1.93 20.72 11.51
CA LYS A 122 -0.87 20.02 12.24
C LYS A 122 0.25 19.53 11.32
N LEU A 123 0.01 19.49 10.01
CA LEU A 123 0.98 19.06 9.00
C LEU A 123 1.87 20.18 8.49
N LYS A 124 1.76 21.39 9.05
CA LYS A 124 2.58 22.54 8.68
C LYS A 124 4.08 22.21 8.73
N GLY A 125 4.79 22.55 7.67
CA GLY A 125 6.22 22.29 7.51
C GLY A 125 6.55 20.89 6.99
N GLN A 126 5.55 20.00 6.84
CA GLN A 126 5.72 18.68 6.24
C GLN A 126 5.49 18.73 4.73
N THR A 127 5.80 17.65 4.05
CA THR A 127 5.37 17.47 2.65
C THR A 127 4.03 16.77 2.63
N LEU A 128 3.02 17.42 2.07
CA LEU A 128 1.69 16.87 1.87
C LEU A 128 1.55 16.40 0.42
N ILE A 129 0.97 15.22 0.22
CA ILE A 129 0.65 14.68 -1.10
C ILE A 129 -0.86 14.57 -1.22
N THR A 130 -1.42 15.16 -2.27
CA THR A 130 -2.84 15.07 -2.61
C THR A 130 -3.02 14.56 -4.04
N THR A 131 -4.26 14.32 -4.45
CA THR A 131 -4.62 14.23 -5.87
C THR A 131 -4.96 15.60 -6.43
N ASP A 132 -5.20 15.70 -7.76
CA ASP A 132 -5.72 16.92 -8.38
C ASP A 132 -7.23 17.14 -8.11
N GLY A 133 -7.90 16.22 -7.45
CA GLY A 133 -9.33 16.25 -7.14
C GLY A 133 -10.21 15.51 -8.13
N THR A 134 -9.67 15.02 -9.25
CA THR A 134 -10.45 14.25 -10.23
C THR A 134 -10.55 12.77 -9.90
N THR A 135 -9.67 12.27 -9.02
CA THR A 135 -9.60 10.87 -8.61
C THR A 135 -9.32 10.75 -7.11
N LEU A 136 -9.41 9.54 -6.57
CA LEU A 136 -8.71 9.20 -5.32
C LEU A 136 -7.20 9.36 -5.52
N LEU A 137 -6.46 9.57 -4.43
CA LEU A 137 -5.01 9.40 -4.46
C LEU A 137 -4.63 7.91 -4.46
N GLY A 138 -5.37 7.09 -3.74
CA GLY A 138 -5.08 5.67 -3.53
C GLY A 138 -3.95 5.45 -2.52
N ALA A 139 -3.78 6.37 -1.56
CA ALA A 139 -2.85 6.17 -0.46
C ALA A 139 -3.30 5.03 0.46
N ASP A 140 -4.58 4.86 0.59
CA ASP A 140 -5.23 3.70 1.14
C ASP A 140 -5.35 2.64 0.04
N ASP A 141 -4.62 1.49 0.07
CA ASP A 141 -3.52 1.26 1.03
C ASP A 141 -2.17 1.08 0.32
N LYS A 142 -1.99 1.74 -0.83
CA LYS A 142 -0.68 1.75 -1.52
C LYS A 142 0.43 2.42 -0.71
N ALA A 143 0.07 3.17 0.36
CA ALA A 143 1.06 3.69 1.29
C ALA A 143 1.64 2.56 2.14
N GLY A 144 0.81 1.69 2.72
CA GLY A 144 1.27 0.50 3.43
C GLY A 144 2.10 -0.42 2.55
N VAL A 145 1.69 -0.65 1.30
CA VAL A 145 2.50 -1.37 0.32
C VAL A 145 3.87 -0.71 0.15
N ALA A 146 3.93 0.62 -0.04
CA ALA A 146 5.18 1.35 -0.23
C ALA A 146 6.07 1.33 1.02
N GLU A 147 5.49 1.35 2.21
CA GLU A 147 6.20 1.28 3.49
C GLU A 147 6.82 -0.10 3.69
N ILE A 148 6.07 -1.19 3.45
CA ILE A 148 6.58 -2.56 3.53
C ILE A 148 7.76 -2.75 2.55
N MET A 149 7.59 -2.37 1.29
CA MET A 149 8.65 -2.47 0.28
C MET A 149 9.89 -1.65 0.63
N THR A 150 9.70 -0.49 1.27
CA THR A 150 10.82 0.37 1.70
C THR A 150 11.52 -0.21 2.93
N MET A 151 10.76 -0.78 3.87
CA MET A 151 11.32 -1.49 5.02
C MET A 151 12.21 -2.64 4.58
N LEU A 152 11.76 -3.48 3.64
CA LEU A 152 12.55 -4.59 3.10
C LEU A 152 13.84 -4.08 2.45
N GLU A 153 13.77 -3.02 1.64
CA GLU A 153 14.96 -2.42 1.01
C GLU A 153 15.97 -1.92 2.06
N ILE A 154 15.50 -1.28 3.14
CA ILE A 154 16.37 -0.80 4.22
C ILE A 154 17.03 -1.97 4.95
N LEU A 155 16.26 -3.00 5.32
CA LEU A 155 16.79 -4.19 6.00
C LEU A 155 17.93 -4.83 5.18
N GLN A 156 17.73 -4.98 3.89
CA GLN A 156 18.73 -5.56 2.98
C GLN A 156 19.96 -4.66 2.82
N LYS A 157 19.76 -3.37 2.53
CA LYS A 157 20.88 -2.43 2.29
C LYS A 157 21.75 -2.19 3.52
N GLU A 158 21.14 -2.16 4.69
CA GLU A 158 21.83 -1.89 5.93
C GLU A 158 22.28 -3.18 6.64
N ASN A 159 22.00 -4.36 6.06
CA ASN A 159 22.30 -5.67 6.64
C ASN A 159 21.82 -5.77 8.10
N ARG A 160 20.63 -5.26 8.40
CA ARG A 160 20.05 -5.31 9.75
C ARG A 160 19.68 -6.73 10.14
N PRO A 161 20.06 -7.21 11.33
CA PRO A 161 19.64 -8.51 11.82
C PRO A 161 18.11 -8.59 11.96
N HIS A 162 17.49 -9.69 11.47
CA HIS A 162 16.06 -9.93 11.57
C HIS A 162 15.73 -11.42 11.53
N GLY A 163 14.60 -11.80 12.12
CA GLY A 163 13.98 -13.12 11.92
C GLY A 163 13.33 -13.23 10.54
N LYS A 164 12.67 -14.36 10.26
CA LYS A 164 11.88 -14.55 9.05
C LYS A 164 10.82 -13.46 8.94
N ILE A 165 10.72 -12.78 7.78
CA ILE A 165 9.68 -11.82 7.46
C ILE A 165 8.85 -12.36 6.30
N CYS A 166 7.52 -12.44 6.49
CA CYS A 166 6.56 -12.82 5.47
C CYS A 166 5.84 -11.57 4.97
N VAL A 167 5.66 -11.46 3.68
CA VAL A 167 4.97 -10.34 3.02
C VAL A 167 3.74 -10.87 2.30
N GLY A 168 2.60 -10.24 2.53
CA GLY A 168 1.36 -10.50 1.83
C GLY A 168 0.76 -9.21 1.28
N PHE A 169 0.45 -9.16 -0.02
CA PHE A 169 -0.37 -8.08 -0.56
C PHE A 169 -1.68 -8.65 -1.07
N THR A 170 -2.80 -8.04 -0.64
CA THR A 170 -4.14 -8.58 -0.87
C THR A 170 -4.90 -7.77 -1.93
N PRO A 171 -5.76 -8.42 -2.72
CA PRO A 171 -6.79 -7.75 -3.50
C PRO A 171 -8.03 -7.49 -2.66
N ASP A 172 -9.00 -6.72 -3.20
CA ASP A 172 -10.41 -6.67 -2.81
C ASP A 172 -10.72 -6.34 -1.33
N GLU A 173 -9.82 -5.66 -0.63
CA GLU A 173 -10.07 -5.23 0.74
C GLU A 173 -11.25 -4.24 0.80
N GLU A 174 -11.27 -3.27 -0.10
CA GLU A 174 -12.26 -2.18 -0.18
C GLU A 174 -13.69 -2.64 -0.50
N VAL A 175 -13.84 -3.89 -0.89
CA VAL A 175 -15.14 -4.55 -1.08
C VAL A 175 -15.39 -5.66 -0.05
N GLY A 176 -14.55 -5.73 0.99
CA GLY A 176 -14.70 -6.64 2.13
C GLY A 176 -14.30 -8.08 1.85
N GLN A 177 -13.52 -8.36 0.81
CA GLN A 177 -13.12 -9.71 0.39
C GLN A 177 -11.61 -9.96 0.51
N GLY A 178 -10.86 -9.03 1.06
CA GLY A 178 -9.39 -9.10 1.11
C GLY A 178 -8.82 -10.33 1.81
N ALA A 179 -9.56 -10.94 2.74
CA ALA A 179 -9.11 -12.12 3.48
C ALA A 179 -9.68 -13.44 2.96
N ASP A 180 -10.65 -13.43 2.04
CA ASP A 180 -11.49 -14.59 1.73
C ASP A 180 -10.73 -15.81 1.22
N LEU A 181 -9.70 -15.59 0.39
CA LEU A 181 -8.87 -16.64 -0.20
C LEU A 181 -7.39 -16.52 0.19
N PHE A 182 -7.08 -15.71 1.22
CA PHE A 182 -5.70 -15.56 1.69
C PHE A 182 -5.19 -16.88 2.29
N ASP A 183 -4.12 -17.44 1.72
CA ASP A 183 -3.52 -18.68 2.21
C ASP A 183 -2.64 -18.42 3.45
N VAL A 184 -3.26 -18.49 4.63
CA VAL A 184 -2.59 -18.28 5.92
C VAL A 184 -1.51 -19.32 6.18
N GLU A 185 -1.69 -20.56 5.73
CA GLU A 185 -0.71 -21.63 5.92
C GLU A 185 0.51 -21.39 5.06
N HIS A 186 0.32 -21.07 3.78
CA HIS A 186 1.39 -20.72 2.85
C HIS A 186 2.13 -19.44 3.30
N PHE A 187 1.41 -18.42 3.75
CA PHE A 187 2.00 -17.19 4.28
C PHE A 187 2.97 -17.45 5.42
N GLY A 188 2.65 -18.38 6.31
CA GLY A 188 3.59 -19.01 7.24
C GLY A 188 4.20 -18.07 8.28
N ALA A 189 3.56 -16.95 8.61
CA ALA A 189 3.92 -16.07 9.72
C ALA A 189 3.32 -16.58 11.03
N ALA A 190 4.02 -16.41 12.16
CA ALA A 190 3.48 -16.74 13.47
C ALA A 190 2.47 -15.70 13.95
N TYR A 191 2.60 -14.46 13.51
CA TYR A 191 1.69 -13.33 13.69
C TYR A 191 2.01 -12.28 12.64
N ALA A 192 1.03 -11.45 12.32
CA ALA A 192 1.18 -10.41 11.30
C ALA A 192 0.56 -9.08 11.73
N TYR A 193 1.02 -8.02 11.09
CA TYR A 193 0.42 -6.70 11.15
C TYR A 193 -0.08 -6.31 9.78
N THR A 194 -1.31 -5.82 9.70
CA THR A 194 -1.80 -5.08 8.54
C THR A 194 -1.27 -3.65 8.66
N VAL A 195 -0.57 -3.21 7.62
CA VAL A 195 0.01 -1.86 7.54
C VAL A 195 -0.97 -1.05 6.70
N ASP A 196 -1.97 -0.54 7.36
CA ASP A 196 -3.09 0.15 6.73
C ASP A 196 -3.43 1.42 7.51
N GLY A 197 -4.02 2.40 6.81
CA GLY A 197 -4.39 3.67 7.41
C GLY A 197 -5.54 3.51 8.41
N LEU A 198 -5.33 3.94 9.65
CA LEU A 198 -6.46 4.15 10.50
C LEU A 198 -7.24 5.34 9.99
N SER A 199 -8.50 5.12 9.78
CA SER A 199 -9.40 6.23 9.49
C SER A 199 -9.26 7.30 10.57
N LEU A 200 -8.78 8.42 10.15
CA LEU A 200 -8.76 9.61 11.01
C LEU A 200 -10.14 10.16 11.26
N ILE A 201 -11.11 9.40 10.85
CA ILE A 201 -12.42 9.72 11.01
C ILE A 201 -12.91 9.30 12.30
N HIS A 202 -12.51 8.73 13.12
CA HIS A 202 -13.29 8.50 14.13
C HIS A 202 -13.24 9.27 15.05
N ILE A 203 -13.57 9.36 15.10
CA ILE A 203 -14.39 8.76 15.68
C ILE A 203 -14.37 9.22 16.94
#